data_c324dcd4106ad3b22ea8adbc55792a22
#
_entry.id   c324dcd4106ad3b22ea8adbc55792a22
#
_cell.length_a   1.000
_cell.length_b   1.000
_cell.length_c   1.000
_cell.angle_alpha   90.00
_cell.angle_beta   90.00
_cell.angle_gamma   90.00
#
_symmetry.space_group_name_H-M   'P 1'
#
loop_
_entity.id
_entity.type
_entity.pdbx_description
1 polymer ?
#
loop_
_entity_poly.entity_id
_entity_poly.type
_entity_poly.pdbx_seq_one_letter_code
_entity_poly.pdbx_strand_id
1 'polypeptide(L)'
;MTGVSNAESSTSRRFPAHDDNRDHEIESLAEFDRVVTAGSLAGHRVQSVDLTDRTFALLSTDTTESVFLGCVMEPDAAAKIRAGGSLVFPPVPDLPFDPYRGSLYGPDELFAQLAETGYDATPDARAYHWYQETKSDGDIFCSMLRSIHDDAVSDALDEHLAGAQVVGIMGGHALRRDGADYAGAARLGRRLTRDGLTVATGGGPGAMEAANLGAYTAPFEDGMLDAALERLAKAPHFTESITEWARAAFAVRQDRPGGGASVGIPTWFYGHEPPNVFATHIAKYFVNAVREDGLLARSNAGVVFLPGAAGTVQEIFDNATPNYYGSRGEPTPMVLVNREHWTETLPTWPLLRALAADRPMAARIALVDSVDEAPEALSRLRSGTVS
;
A
#
# COMPACT_ATOMS: atom_id res chain seq x y z
N MET A 1 20.78 12.84 61.04
CA MET A 1 19.70 12.96 60.01
C MET A 1 20.28 12.51 58.72
N THR A 2 19.99 11.26 58.39
CA THR A 2 20.53 10.54 57.25
C THR A 2 19.57 10.70 56.08
N GLY A 3 20.02 11.40 55.03
CA GLY A 3 19.29 11.51 53.77
C GLY A 3 19.48 10.24 52.94
N VAL A 4 18.38 9.53 52.66
CA VAL A 4 18.34 8.41 51.74
C VAL A 4 18.15 8.99 50.35
N SER A 5 19.15 8.82 49.50
CA SER A 5 19.08 9.12 48.06
C SER A 5 18.39 7.95 47.36
N ASN A 6 17.16 8.14 46.91
CA ASN A 6 16.49 7.25 45.98
C ASN A 6 17.03 7.54 44.57
N ALA A 7 17.89 6.67 44.07
CA ALA A 7 18.22 6.61 42.64
C ALA A 7 17.15 5.76 41.94
N GLU A 8 16.12 6.41 41.40
CA GLU A 8 15.22 5.79 40.45
C GLU A 8 15.95 5.63 39.10
N SER A 9 16.37 4.42 38.80
CA SER A 9 16.83 4.07 37.44
C SER A 9 15.60 3.98 36.53
N SER A 10 15.22 5.07 35.88
CA SER A 10 14.27 5.02 34.81
C SER A 10 14.96 4.40 33.56
N THR A 11 14.81 3.11 33.40
CA THR A 11 15.04 2.46 32.07
C THR A 11 13.94 2.92 31.12
N SER A 12 14.14 4.08 30.50
CA SER A 12 13.31 4.45 29.35
C SER A 12 13.63 3.47 28.23
N ARG A 13 12.64 2.66 27.84
CA ARG A 13 12.71 1.89 26.59
C ARG A 13 12.97 2.87 25.45
N ARG A 14 14.16 2.87 24.90
CA ARG A 14 14.44 3.54 23.61
C ARG A 14 13.98 2.60 22.54
N PHE A 15 12.82 2.87 21.94
CA PHE A 15 12.50 2.29 20.65
C PHE A 15 13.50 2.85 19.63
N PRO A 16 14.16 2.02 18.81
CA PRO A 16 15.02 2.52 17.76
C PRO A 16 14.22 3.43 16.83
N ALA A 17 14.85 4.49 16.34
CA ALA A 17 14.26 5.35 15.34
C ALA A 17 14.07 4.56 14.04
N HIS A 18 13.02 4.88 13.31
CA HIS A 18 12.51 4.15 12.10
C HIS A 18 13.50 3.94 10.93
N ASP A 19 14.76 4.40 11.04
CA ASP A 19 15.70 4.42 9.90
C ASP A 19 16.53 3.14 9.73
N ASP A 20 16.47 2.16 10.67
CA ASP A 20 17.36 0.98 10.66
C ASP A 20 16.62 -0.35 10.97
N ASN A 21 15.32 -0.43 10.71
CA ASN A 21 14.52 -1.62 11.09
C ASN A 21 14.89 -2.88 10.27
N ARG A 22 15.44 -2.71 9.06
CA ARG A 22 15.79 -3.80 8.13
C ARG A 22 16.91 -4.71 8.63
N ASP A 23 17.85 -4.18 9.41
CA ASP A 23 18.97 -4.98 9.95
C ASP A 23 18.54 -5.93 11.08
N HIS A 24 17.31 -5.80 11.57
CA HIS A 24 16.75 -6.58 12.67
C HIS A 24 15.63 -7.53 12.26
N GLU A 25 15.30 -7.62 10.97
CA GLU A 25 14.26 -8.51 10.45
C GLU A 25 14.84 -9.81 9.91
N ILE A 26 14.16 -10.93 10.21
CA ILE A 26 14.56 -12.28 9.83
C ILE A 26 13.34 -12.99 9.24
N GLU A 27 13.37 -13.23 7.93
CA GLU A 27 12.28 -13.87 7.19
C GLU A 27 12.65 -15.23 6.61
N SER A 28 13.88 -15.67 6.81
CA SER A 28 14.36 -16.95 6.32
C SER A 28 15.18 -17.71 7.37
N LEU A 29 15.18 -19.04 7.25
CA LEU A 29 15.99 -19.90 8.11
C LEU A 29 17.49 -19.61 7.95
N ALA A 30 17.92 -19.23 6.74
CA ALA A 30 19.33 -18.89 6.48
C ALA A 30 19.75 -17.60 7.18
N GLU A 31 18.88 -16.59 7.22
CA GLU A 31 19.11 -15.36 7.99
C GLU A 31 19.11 -15.63 9.48
N PHE A 32 18.15 -16.40 9.96
CA PHE A 32 18.10 -16.84 11.35
C PHE A 32 19.42 -17.49 11.78
N ASP A 33 19.90 -18.48 11.03
CA ASP A 33 21.14 -19.18 11.32
C ASP A 33 22.36 -18.24 11.30
N ARG A 34 22.39 -17.26 10.39
CA ARG A 34 23.45 -16.25 10.31
C ARG A 34 23.46 -15.35 11.55
N VAL A 35 22.30 -14.84 11.96
CA VAL A 35 22.17 -13.93 13.13
C VAL A 35 22.51 -14.67 14.42
N VAL A 36 22.01 -15.90 14.60
CA VAL A 36 22.35 -16.75 15.75
C VAL A 36 23.87 -17.02 15.81
N THR A 37 24.51 -17.27 14.67
CA THR A 37 25.96 -17.45 14.60
C THR A 37 26.73 -16.20 14.96
N ALA A 38 26.18 -15.02 14.70
CA ALA A 38 26.74 -13.73 15.14
C ALA A 38 26.58 -13.48 16.65
N GLY A 39 25.73 -14.23 17.36
CA GLY A 39 25.72 -14.36 18.82
C GLY A 39 24.45 -13.91 19.53
N SER A 40 23.53 -13.16 18.93
CA SER A 40 22.32 -12.70 19.61
C SER A 40 21.16 -12.45 18.66
N LEU A 41 19.95 -12.80 19.11
CA LEU A 41 18.67 -12.43 18.48
C LEU A 41 18.00 -11.27 19.20
N ALA A 42 18.63 -10.69 20.21
CA ALA A 42 18.03 -9.62 21.02
C ALA A 42 17.56 -8.45 20.13
N GLY A 43 16.28 -8.05 20.31
CA GLY A 43 15.66 -6.97 19.55
C GLY A 43 15.30 -7.31 18.09
N HIS A 44 15.52 -8.54 17.62
CA HIS A 44 15.15 -8.94 16.25
C HIS A 44 13.67 -9.31 16.14
N ARG A 45 13.12 -9.11 14.94
CA ARG A 45 11.81 -9.62 14.52
C ARG A 45 12.04 -10.86 13.63
N VAL A 46 11.49 -12.00 14.03
CA VAL A 46 11.53 -13.24 13.24
C VAL A 46 10.12 -13.53 12.75
N GLN A 47 9.92 -13.66 11.44
CA GLN A 47 8.62 -13.66 10.82
C GLN A 47 8.43 -14.86 9.89
N SER A 48 7.37 -15.65 10.16
CA SER A 48 6.93 -16.80 9.36
C SER A 48 8.01 -17.86 9.08
N VAL A 49 8.98 -18.02 9.99
CA VAL A 49 10.08 -19.00 9.87
C VAL A 49 9.74 -20.28 10.65
N ASP A 50 9.95 -21.45 10.03
CA ASP A 50 9.90 -22.73 10.73
C ASP A 50 11.20 -22.98 11.50
N LEU A 51 11.12 -22.88 12.81
CA LEU A 51 12.22 -23.03 13.77
C LEU A 51 12.16 -24.35 14.54
N THR A 52 11.35 -25.33 14.10
CA THR A 52 11.17 -26.62 14.78
C THR A 52 12.51 -27.31 15.02
N ASP A 53 13.39 -27.33 14.00
CA ASP A 53 14.72 -27.92 14.06
C ASP A 53 15.79 -26.98 14.68
N ARG A 54 15.39 -25.84 15.22
CA ARG A 54 16.30 -24.82 15.81
C ARG A 54 16.13 -24.64 17.31
N THR A 55 15.47 -25.59 17.99
CA THR A 55 15.22 -25.55 19.44
C THR A 55 16.50 -25.28 20.24
N PHE A 56 17.61 -25.94 19.93
CA PHE A 56 18.86 -25.70 20.66
C PHE A 56 19.39 -24.28 20.48
N ALA A 57 19.33 -23.75 19.27
CA ALA A 57 19.71 -22.36 18.97
C ALA A 57 18.88 -21.36 19.77
N LEU A 58 17.54 -21.51 19.73
CA LEU A 58 16.61 -20.66 20.50
C LEU A 58 16.87 -20.70 22.02
N LEU A 59 17.23 -21.90 22.54
CA LEU A 59 17.46 -22.07 23.98
C LEU A 59 18.84 -21.56 24.45
N SER A 60 19.80 -21.40 23.54
CA SER A 60 21.17 -20.99 23.83
C SER A 60 21.53 -19.56 23.44
N THR A 61 20.68 -18.89 22.67
CA THR A 61 20.90 -17.52 22.18
C THR A 61 20.11 -16.52 23.04
N ASP A 62 20.63 -15.31 23.19
CA ASP A 62 19.90 -14.20 23.79
C ASP A 62 18.76 -13.75 22.85
N THR A 63 17.52 -13.86 23.34
CA THR A 63 16.29 -13.47 22.62
C THR A 63 15.59 -12.32 23.31
N THR A 64 16.25 -11.58 24.21
CA THR A 64 15.65 -10.48 24.96
C THR A 64 15.04 -9.43 24.00
N GLU A 65 13.81 -8.98 24.28
CA GLU A 65 13.08 -8.01 23.47
C GLU A 65 12.81 -8.42 22.00
N SER A 66 13.07 -9.67 21.63
CA SER A 66 12.74 -10.18 20.29
C SER A 66 11.24 -10.38 20.10
N VAL A 67 10.79 -10.35 18.85
CA VAL A 67 9.40 -10.62 18.46
C VAL A 67 9.38 -11.77 17.46
N PHE A 68 8.60 -12.81 17.75
CA PHE A 68 8.39 -13.96 16.87
C PHE A 68 6.95 -13.93 16.34
N LEU A 69 6.78 -13.72 15.05
CA LEU A 69 5.49 -13.59 14.36
C LEU A 69 5.25 -14.80 13.47
N GLY A 70 4.25 -15.63 13.80
CA GLY A 70 3.88 -16.80 12.98
C GLY A 70 4.94 -17.89 12.88
N CYS A 71 5.97 -17.86 13.70
CA CYS A 71 7.02 -18.87 13.68
C CYS A 71 6.52 -20.20 14.27
N VAL A 72 6.85 -21.30 13.60
CA VAL A 72 6.64 -22.66 14.12
C VAL A 72 7.86 -23.03 14.97
N MET A 73 7.64 -23.47 16.20
CA MET A 73 8.71 -23.90 17.13
C MET A 73 8.21 -24.88 18.16
N GLU A 74 9.10 -25.61 18.77
CA GLU A 74 8.78 -26.53 19.86
C GLU A 74 8.19 -25.78 21.07
N PRO A 75 7.15 -26.33 21.75
CA PRO A 75 6.45 -25.68 22.85
C PRO A 75 7.38 -25.25 24.00
N ASP A 76 8.40 -26.05 24.32
CA ASP A 76 9.36 -25.77 25.40
C ASP A 76 10.26 -24.58 25.03
N ALA A 77 10.67 -24.46 23.76
CA ALA A 77 11.40 -23.30 23.26
C ALA A 77 10.54 -22.04 23.35
N ALA A 78 9.31 -22.10 22.86
CA ALA A 78 8.36 -20.99 22.93
C ALA A 78 8.12 -20.53 24.38
N ALA A 79 7.96 -21.47 25.32
CA ALA A 79 7.77 -21.14 26.74
C ALA A 79 9.00 -20.44 27.34
N LYS A 80 10.21 -20.90 27.02
CA LYS A 80 11.43 -20.33 27.55
C LYS A 80 11.72 -18.92 27.01
N ILE A 81 11.60 -18.71 25.71
CA ILE A 81 11.84 -17.38 25.12
C ILE A 81 10.82 -16.35 25.61
N ARG A 82 9.54 -16.74 25.79
CA ARG A 82 8.53 -15.87 26.44
C ARG A 82 8.91 -15.52 27.88
N ALA A 83 9.38 -16.51 28.66
CA ALA A 83 9.85 -16.27 30.03
C ALA A 83 11.09 -15.34 30.07
N GLY A 84 11.89 -15.31 28.98
CA GLY A 84 13.01 -14.40 28.77
C GLY A 84 12.64 -12.98 28.34
N GLY A 85 11.33 -12.70 28.13
CA GLY A 85 10.83 -11.35 27.77
C GLY A 85 10.57 -11.13 26.29
N SER A 86 10.68 -12.15 25.45
CA SER A 86 10.30 -12.09 24.04
C SER A 86 8.78 -12.16 23.85
N LEU A 87 8.27 -11.53 22.79
CA LEU A 87 6.89 -11.68 22.33
C LEU A 87 6.81 -12.83 21.31
N VAL A 88 5.86 -13.73 21.51
CA VAL A 88 5.64 -14.85 20.59
C VAL A 88 4.17 -14.90 20.20
N PHE A 89 3.91 -14.62 18.95
CA PHE A 89 2.61 -14.73 18.29
C PHE A 89 2.60 -16.01 17.44
N PRO A 90 1.84 -17.04 17.83
CA PRO A 90 1.85 -18.29 17.12
C PRO A 90 1.15 -18.20 15.76
N PRO A 91 1.38 -19.14 14.82
CA PRO A 91 0.55 -19.27 13.64
C PRO A 91 -0.93 -19.40 14.02
N VAL A 92 -1.81 -18.71 13.29
CA VAL A 92 -3.26 -18.74 13.53
C VAL A 92 -3.90 -19.54 12.39
N PRO A 93 -4.43 -20.76 12.67
CA PRO A 93 -5.05 -21.58 11.64
C PRO A 93 -6.36 -20.97 11.13
N ASP A 94 -6.75 -21.37 9.91
CA ASP A 94 -8.05 -21.08 9.29
C ASP A 94 -8.35 -19.59 9.05
N LEU A 95 -7.35 -18.70 9.10
CA LEU A 95 -7.51 -17.32 8.67
C LEU A 95 -7.54 -17.24 7.13
N PRO A 96 -8.37 -16.37 6.54
CA PRO A 96 -8.39 -16.17 5.09
C PRO A 96 -7.25 -15.27 4.57
N PHE A 97 -6.34 -14.84 5.42
CA PHE A 97 -5.15 -14.03 5.12
C PHE A 97 -4.01 -14.43 6.06
N ASP A 98 -2.78 -14.14 5.67
CA ASP A 98 -1.62 -14.28 6.53
C ASP A 98 -1.35 -12.95 7.27
N PRO A 99 -1.50 -12.90 8.61
CA PRO A 99 -1.23 -11.69 9.38
C PRO A 99 0.27 -11.39 9.53
N TYR A 100 1.14 -12.33 9.20
CA TYR A 100 2.58 -12.24 9.39
C TYR A 100 3.34 -12.27 8.06
N ARG A 101 2.74 -11.71 7.01
CA ARG A 101 3.32 -11.76 5.67
C ARG A 101 4.53 -10.84 5.51
N GLY A 102 5.61 -11.34 4.90
CA GLY A 102 6.80 -10.57 4.57
C GLY A 102 6.81 -10.01 3.13
N SER A 103 5.70 -10.07 2.40
CA SER A 103 5.64 -9.59 1.02
C SER A 103 4.28 -9.05 0.66
N LEU A 104 4.24 -8.17 -0.35
CA LEU A 104 2.98 -7.64 -0.89
C LEU A 104 2.16 -8.74 -1.57
N TYR A 105 0.85 -8.55 -1.61
CA TYR A 105 -0.05 -9.41 -2.38
C TYR A 105 0.20 -9.26 -3.89
N GLY A 106 0.01 -10.37 -4.60
CA GLY A 106 -0.18 -10.34 -6.05
C GLY A 106 -1.66 -10.48 -6.41
N PRO A 107 -2.08 -10.00 -7.60
CA PRO A 107 -3.46 -10.21 -8.05
C PRO A 107 -3.81 -11.70 -8.21
N ASP A 108 -2.87 -12.54 -8.63
CA ASP A 108 -3.09 -13.98 -8.76
C ASP A 108 -3.36 -14.66 -7.40
N GLU A 109 -2.77 -14.14 -6.31
CA GLU A 109 -3.02 -14.58 -4.95
C GLU A 109 -4.43 -14.16 -4.47
N LEU A 110 -4.75 -12.86 -4.56
CA LEU A 110 -6.03 -12.33 -4.09
C LEU A 110 -7.23 -12.88 -4.85
N PHE A 111 -7.06 -13.20 -6.14
CA PHE A 111 -8.09 -13.76 -7.00
C PHE A 111 -7.91 -15.26 -7.27
N ALA A 112 -7.15 -15.98 -6.44
CA ALA A 112 -7.01 -17.43 -6.62
C ALA A 112 -8.40 -18.11 -6.67
N GLN A 113 -8.54 -19.10 -7.58
CA GLN A 113 -9.78 -19.82 -7.86
C GLN A 113 -10.91 -18.99 -8.54
N LEU A 114 -10.65 -17.76 -8.96
CA LEU A 114 -11.65 -16.93 -9.66
C LEU A 114 -12.25 -17.62 -10.90
N ALA A 115 -11.44 -18.35 -11.64
CA ALA A 115 -11.86 -19.02 -12.87
C ALA A 115 -12.86 -20.14 -12.59
N GLU A 116 -12.66 -20.91 -11.51
CA GLU A 116 -13.43 -22.09 -11.16
C GLU A 116 -14.70 -21.74 -10.37
N THR A 117 -14.60 -20.82 -9.41
CA THR A 117 -15.64 -20.63 -8.39
C THR A 117 -16.25 -19.22 -8.37
N GLY A 118 -15.69 -18.28 -9.15
CA GLY A 118 -16.12 -16.88 -9.12
C GLY A 118 -15.52 -16.09 -7.95
N TYR A 119 -15.83 -14.79 -7.87
CA TYR A 119 -15.20 -13.86 -6.94
C TYR A 119 -15.45 -14.17 -5.47
N ASP A 120 -16.66 -14.58 -5.10
CA ASP A 120 -17.06 -14.77 -3.69
C ASP A 120 -16.24 -15.84 -2.94
N ALA A 121 -15.62 -16.76 -3.67
CA ALA A 121 -14.76 -17.80 -3.10
C ALA A 121 -13.27 -17.43 -3.07
N THR A 122 -12.88 -16.29 -3.65
CA THR A 122 -11.48 -15.85 -3.69
C THR A 122 -10.95 -15.50 -2.30
N PRO A 123 -9.63 -15.55 -2.08
CA PRO A 123 -9.02 -15.09 -0.83
C PRO A 123 -9.41 -13.64 -0.47
N ASP A 124 -9.49 -12.76 -1.47
CA ASP A 124 -9.90 -11.37 -1.27
C ASP A 124 -11.31 -11.25 -0.68
N ALA A 125 -12.29 -11.93 -1.28
CA ALA A 125 -13.67 -11.93 -0.81
C ALA A 125 -13.78 -12.57 0.59
N ARG A 126 -13.08 -13.67 0.84
CA ARG A 126 -13.06 -14.34 2.14
C ARG A 126 -12.48 -13.48 3.25
N ALA A 127 -11.38 -12.76 2.98
CA ALA A 127 -10.80 -11.81 3.94
C ALA A 127 -11.77 -10.66 4.23
N TYR A 128 -12.49 -10.16 3.22
CA TYR A 128 -13.54 -9.18 3.42
C TYR A 128 -14.69 -9.70 4.31
N HIS A 129 -15.21 -10.91 4.06
CA HIS A 129 -16.27 -11.50 4.88
C HIS A 129 -15.82 -11.67 6.33
N TRP A 130 -14.62 -12.21 6.56
CA TRP A 130 -14.03 -12.31 7.89
C TRP A 130 -13.95 -10.93 8.58
N TYR A 131 -13.52 -9.89 7.86
CA TYR A 131 -13.46 -8.52 8.39
C TYR A 131 -14.85 -8.00 8.76
N GLN A 132 -15.88 -8.21 7.92
CA GLN A 132 -17.24 -7.77 8.21
C GLN A 132 -17.83 -8.45 9.46
N GLU A 133 -17.52 -9.72 9.65
CA GLU A 133 -17.98 -10.50 10.82
C GLU A 133 -17.29 -10.04 12.12
N THR A 134 -16.00 -9.66 12.04
CA THR A 134 -15.19 -9.38 13.25
C THR A 134 -14.98 -7.91 13.59
N LYS A 135 -15.31 -6.99 12.69
CA LYS A 135 -15.00 -5.55 12.89
C LYS A 135 -15.77 -4.89 14.04
N SER A 136 -16.97 -5.41 14.38
CA SER A 136 -17.85 -4.83 15.38
C SER A 136 -17.85 -5.57 16.71
N ASP A 137 -17.23 -6.75 16.80
CA ASP A 137 -17.33 -7.63 17.96
C ASP A 137 -16.49 -7.16 19.16
N GLY A 138 -15.66 -6.14 19.00
CA GLY A 138 -14.76 -5.66 20.05
C GLY A 138 -13.72 -6.71 20.49
N ASP A 139 -13.57 -7.79 19.72
CA ASP A 139 -12.59 -8.84 20.00
C ASP A 139 -11.17 -8.30 19.78
N ILE A 140 -10.44 -8.24 20.90
CA ILE A 140 -9.04 -7.78 20.90
C ILE A 140 -8.14 -8.68 20.05
N PHE A 141 -8.40 -9.98 19.99
CA PHE A 141 -7.62 -10.92 19.22
C PHE A 141 -7.72 -10.61 17.72
N CYS A 142 -8.92 -10.46 17.17
CA CYS A 142 -9.13 -10.06 15.79
C CYS A 142 -8.56 -8.66 15.50
N SER A 143 -8.64 -7.73 16.46
CA SER A 143 -8.07 -6.39 16.32
C SER A 143 -6.55 -6.42 16.26
N MET A 144 -5.91 -7.25 17.07
CA MET A 144 -4.45 -7.44 17.04
C MET A 144 -3.98 -8.06 15.73
N LEU A 145 -4.69 -9.09 15.23
CA LEU A 145 -4.34 -9.71 13.95
C LEU A 145 -4.41 -8.72 12.77
N ARG A 146 -5.46 -7.87 12.73
CA ARG A 146 -5.54 -6.81 11.71
C ARG A 146 -4.39 -5.81 11.84
N SER A 147 -4.03 -5.42 13.07
CA SER A 147 -2.97 -4.44 13.29
C SER A 147 -1.60 -5.00 12.91
N ILE A 148 -1.31 -6.26 13.24
CA ILE A 148 -0.05 -6.91 12.86
C ILE A 148 0.03 -7.07 11.34
N HIS A 149 -1.08 -7.49 10.70
CA HIS A 149 -1.15 -7.59 9.25
C HIS A 149 -0.89 -6.24 8.56
N ASP A 150 -1.53 -5.18 9.02
CA ASP A 150 -1.40 -3.86 8.40
C ASP A 150 0.01 -3.28 8.60
N ASP A 151 0.66 -3.57 9.73
CA ASP A 151 2.06 -3.24 9.99
C ASP A 151 2.99 -4.03 9.05
N ALA A 152 2.82 -5.35 8.95
CA ALA A 152 3.60 -6.20 8.06
C ALA A 152 3.47 -5.81 6.58
N VAL A 153 2.25 -5.45 6.13
CA VAL A 153 2.02 -4.93 4.77
C VAL A 153 2.70 -3.57 4.57
N SER A 154 2.73 -2.72 5.61
CA SER A 154 3.40 -1.41 5.53
C SER A 154 4.91 -1.57 5.37
N ASP A 155 5.53 -2.47 6.13
CA ASP A 155 6.95 -2.83 5.99
C ASP A 155 7.27 -3.35 4.60
N ALA A 156 6.56 -4.36 4.12
CA ALA A 156 6.73 -4.92 2.78
C ALA A 156 6.56 -3.86 1.67
N LEU A 157 5.67 -2.86 1.88
CA LEU A 157 5.49 -1.75 0.96
C LEU A 157 6.68 -0.79 0.97
N ASP A 158 7.22 -0.47 2.15
CA ASP A 158 8.41 0.37 2.28
C ASP A 158 9.65 -0.26 1.65
N GLU A 159 9.83 -1.57 1.84
CA GLU A 159 10.89 -2.33 1.19
C GLU A 159 10.75 -2.33 -0.34
N HIS A 160 9.54 -2.61 -0.83
CA HIS A 160 9.26 -2.64 -2.27
C HIS A 160 9.51 -1.29 -2.93
N LEU A 161 9.19 -0.19 -2.25
CA LEU A 161 9.34 1.17 -2.76
C LEU A 161 10.69 1.83 -2.44
N ALA A 162 11.61 1.13 -1.78
CA ALA A 162 12.91 1.66 -1.40
C ALA A 162 13.68 2.20 -2.62
N GLY A 163 14.00 3.49 -2.61
CA GLY A 163 14.70 4.17 -3.70
C GLY A 163 13.85 4.50 -4.94
N ALA A 164 12.57 4.14 -4.96
CA ALA A 164 11.68 4.43 -6.08
C ALA A 164 11.22 5.91 -6.09
N GLN A 165 11.00 6.44 -7.31
CA GLN A 165 10.33 7.71 -7.53
C GLN A 165 8.83 7.44 -7.75
N VAL A 166 8.03 7.56 -6.68
CA VAL A 166 6.63 7.16 -6.66
C VAL A 166 5.72 8.33 -6.98
N VAL A 167 4.83 8.16 -7.96
CA VAL A 167 3.75 9.10 -8.27
C VAL A 167 2.41 8.49 -7.88
N GLY A 168 1.67 9.19 -7.01
CA GLY A 168 0.30 8.83 -6.66
C GLY A 168 -0.69 9.28 -7.74
N ILE A 169 -1.63 8.43 -8.13
CA ILE A 169 -2.77 8.81 -8.98
C ILE A 169 -4.05 8.50 -8.23
N MET A 170 -4.77 9.58 -7.87
CA MET A 170 -6.05 9.55 -7.16
C MET A 170 -7.19 9.88 -8.10
N GLY A 171 -8.38 9.33 -7.87
CA GLY A 171 -9.55 9.63 -8.68
C GLY A 171 -10.72 8.68 -8.43
N GLY A 172 -11.86 8.95 -9.06
CA GLY A 172 -13.11 8.25 -8.79
C GLY A 172 -13.09 6.76 -9.18
N HIS A 173 -13.63 5.91 -8.31
CA HIS A 173 -13.82 4.48 -8.56
C HIS A 173 -14.94 4.19 -9.59
N ALA A 174 -15.81 5.16 -9.82
CA ALA A 174 -16.98 5.01 -10.70
C ALA A 174 -16.70 5.18 -12.20
N LEU A 175 -15.43 5.46 -12.59
CA LEU A 175 -15.10 5.56 -14.02
C LEU A 175 -15.31 4.20 -14.69
N ARG A 176 -16.08 4.25 -15.78
CA ARG A 176 -16.36 3.05 -16.60
C ARG A 176 -15.23 2.80 -17.59
N ARG A 177 -14.90 1.53 -17.81
CA ARG A 177 -13.85 1.09 -18.75
C ARG A 177 -14.10 1.48 -20.22
N ASP A 178 -15.37 1.73 -20.58
CA ASP A 178 -15.79 2.19 -21.91
C ASP A 178 -15.78 3.73 -22.06
N GLY A 179 -15.36 4.48 -21.02
CA GLY A 179 -15.33 5.92 -21.00
C GLY A 179 -14.01 6.55 -21.47
N ALA A 180 -14.09 7.75 -22.03
CA ALA A 180 -12.90 8.50 -22.46
C ALA A 180 -11.96 8.87 -21.29
N ASP A 181 -12.52 9.16 -20.13
CA ASP A 181 -11.75 9.52 -18.92
C ASP A 181 -10.93 8.32 -18.41
N TYR A 182 -11.49 7.10 -18.50
CA TYR A 182 -10.75 5.87 -18.17
C TYR A 182 -9.56 5.68 -19.12
N ALA A 183 -9.78 5.83 -20.43
CA ALA A 183 -8.71 5.77 -21.43
C ALA A 183 -7.64 6.86 -21.20
N GLY A 184 -8.07 8.07 -20.81
CA GLY A 184 -7.18 9.17 -20.44
C GLY A 184 -6.30 8.84 -19.22
N ALA A 185 -6.90 8.31 -18.15
CA ALA A 185 -6.16 7.88 -16.96
C ALA A 185 -5.18 6.74 -17.26
N ALA A 186 -5.55 5.82 -18.16
CA ALA A 186 -4.64 4.76 -18.60
C ALA A 186 -3.44 5.31 -19.41
N ARG A 187 -3.67 6.26 -20.31
CA ARG A 187 -2.57 6.94 -21.02
C ARG A 187 -1.65 7.68 -20.05
N LEU A 188 -2.20 8.35 -19.05
CA LEU A 188 -1.43 9.03 -17.99
C LEU A 188 -0.51 8.03 -17.25
N GLY A 189 -1.07 6.93 -16.73
CA GLY A 189 -0.29 5.91 -16.04
C GLY A 189 0.83 5.35 -16.91
N ARG A 190 0.53 5.08 -18.20
CA ARG A 190 1.52 4.61 -19.18
C ARG A 190 2.64 5.62 -19.41
N ARG A 191 2.31 6.90 -19.58
CA ARG A 191 3.28 7.97 -19.78
C ARG A 191 4.19 8.12 -18.57
N LEU A 192 3.66 8.22 -17.36
CA LEU A 192 4.43 8.38 -16.15
C LEU A 192 5.37 7.19 -15.89
N THR A 193 4.92 5.97 -16.18
CA THR A 193 5.77 4.78 -16.09
C THR A 193 6.91 4.80 -17.12
N ARG A 194 6.63 5.21 -18.35
CA ARG A 194 7.66 5.38 -19.39
C ARG A 194 8.66 6.51 -19.06
N ASP A 195 8.25 7.51 -18.29
CA ASP A 195 9.10 8.58 -17.76
C ASP A 195 9.91 8.11 -16.54
N GLY A 196 9.86 6.83 -16.17
CA GLY A 196 10.65 6.21 -15.10
C GLY A 196 10.07 6.35 -13.71
N LEU A 197 8.78 6.71 -13.58
CA LEU A 197 8.10 6.81 -12.30
C LEU A 197 7.37 5.50 -11.96
N THR A 198 7.34 5.15 -10.68
CA THR A 198 6.50 4.08 -10.16
C THR A 198 5.10 4.61 -9.87
N VAL A 199 4.10 4.11 -10.61
CA VAL A 199 2.70 4.49 -10.39
C VAL A 199 2.15 3.76 -9.17
N ALA A 200 1.61 4.54 -8.21
CA ALA A 200 0.87 4.04 -7.07
C ALA A 200 -0.56 4.60 -7.09
N THR A 201 -1.55 3.78 -6.74
CA THR A 201 -2.96 4.16 -6.71
C THR A 201 -3.64 3.60 -5.47
N GLY A 202 -4.89 4.01 -5.21
CA GLY A 202 -5.72 3.35 -4.20
C GLY A 202 -6.09 1.89 -4.52
N GLY A 203 -5.62 1.34 -5.63
CA GLY A 203 -5.71 -0.09 -5.95
C GLY A 203 -7.10 -0.62 -6.31
N GLY A 204 -8.13 0.21 -6.32
CA GLY A 204 -9.51 -0.15 -6.65
C GLY A 204 -9.84 -0.04 -8.15
N PRO A 205 -11.16 -0.08 -8.49
CA PRO A 205 -11.67 0.11 -9.85
C PRO A 205 -11.53 1.55 -10.36
N GLY A 206 -11.97 1.79 -11.58
CA GLY A 206 -12.11 3.12 -12.18
C GLY A 206 -10.78 3.79 -12.51
N ALA A 207 -10.57 5.02 -12.06
CA ALA A 207 -9.35 5.79 -12.35
C ALA A 207 -8.09 5.09 -11.86
N MET A 208 -8.16 4.43 -10.71
CA MET A 208 -7.07 3.66 -10.11
C MET A 208 -6.67 2.47 -10.99
N GLU A 209 -7.66 1.68 -11.41
CA GLU A 209 -7.44 0.57 -12.35
C GLU A 209 -6.86 1.06 -13.67
N ALA A 210 -7.42 2.13 -14.24
CA ALA A 210 -6.96 2.71 -15.49
C ALA A 210 -5.47 3.10 -15.43
N ALA A 211 -5.06 3.77 -14.36
CA ALA A 211 -3.67 4.16 -14.16
C ALA A 211 -2.73 2.94 -14.04
N ASN A 212 -3.13 1.91 -13.28
CA ASN A 212 -2.37 0.66 -13.19
C ASN A 212 -2.35 -0.12 -14.51
N LEU A 213 -3.45 -0.13 -15.30
CA LEU A 213 -3.47 -0.68 -16.67
C LEU A 213 -2.44 0.04 -17.56
N GLY A 214 -2.40 1.37 -17.47
CA GLY A 214 -1.42 2.17 -18.19
C GLY A 214 0.00 1.78 -17.84
N ALA A 215 0.31 1.68 -16.54
CA ALA A 215 1.61 1.23 -16.07
C ALA A 215 1.93 -0.20 -16.54
N TYR A 216 0.97 -1.12 -16.43
CA TYR A 216 1.13 -2.50 -16.90
C TYR A 216 1.47 -2.57 -18.38
N THR A 217 0.82 -1.74 -19.20
CA THR A 217 1.03 -1.75 -20.68
C THR A 217 2.23 -0.91 -21.12
N ALA A 218 2.92 -0.20 -20.22
CA ALA A 218 4.01 0.70 -20.56
C ALA A 218 5.20 0.06 -21.31
N PRO A 219 5.64 -1.18 -21.01
CA PRO A 219 6.74 -1.83 -21.72
C PRO A 219 6.39 -2.30 -23.14
N PHE A 220 5.10 -2.41 -23.46
CA PHE A 220 4.65 -2.96 -24.74
C PHE A 220 4.50 -1.88 -25.81
N GLU A 221 4.26 -2.30 -27.06
CA GLU A 221 3.97 -1.44 -28.21
C GLU A 221 2.70 -0.60 -28.00
N ASP A 222 2.57 0.51 -28.74
CA ASP A 222 1.49 1.50 -28.49
C ASP A 222 0.07 0.94 -28.68
N GLY A 223 -0.15 0.07 -29.67
CA GLY A 223 -1.45 -0.56 -29.89
C GLY A 223 -1.92 -1.51 -28.79
N MET A 224 -1.04 -1.91 -27.87
CA MET A 224 -1.41 -2.81 -26.76
C MET A 224 -2.40 -2.18 -25.79
N LEU A 225 -2.23 -0.90 -25.46
CA LEU A 225 -3.18 -0.21 -24.58
C LEU A 225 -4.57 -0.11 -25.23
N ASP A 226 -4.63 0.24 -26.51
CA ASP A 226 -5.90 0.37 -27.24
C ASP A 226 -6.63 -0.98 -27.30
N ALA A 227 -5.92 -2.07 -27.61
CA ALA A 227 -6.49 -3.42 -27.60
C ALA A 227 -6.98 -3.86 -26.21
N ALA A 228 -6.26 -3.50 -25.16
CA ALA A 228 -6.67 -3.74 -23.78
C ALA A 228 -7.95 -2.97 -23.42
N LEU A 229 -8.03 -1.68 -23.79
CA LEU A 229 -9.21 -0.84 -23.56
C LEU A 229 -10.44 -1.40 -24.29
N GLU A 230 -10.31 -1.79 -25.56
CA GLU A 230 -11.40 -2.41 -26.34
C GLU A 230 -11.90 -3.71 -25.68
N ARG A 231 -11.00 -4.53 -25.15
CA ARG A 231 -11.38 -5.76 -24.45
C ARG A 231 -12.11 -5.48 -23.14
N LEU A 232 -11.57 -4.57 -22.34
CA LEU A 232 -12.10 -4.22 -21.02
C LEU A 232 -13.47 -3.51 -21.11
N ALA A 233 -13.73 -2.77 -22.19
CA ALA A 233 -15.02 -2.13 -22.47
C ALA A 233 -16.19 -3.13 -22.54
N LYS A 234 -15.94 -4.43 -22.73
CA LYS A 234 -16.96 -5.48 -22.73
C LYS A 234 -17.47 -5.86 -21.33
N ALA A 235 -16.71 -5.52 -20.28
CA ALA A 235 -17.10 -5.62 -18.88
C ALA A 235 -16.88 -4.25 -18.23
N PRO A 236 -17.75 -3.25 -18.48
CA PRO A 236 -17.45 -1.85 -18.29
C PRO A 236 -17.43 -1.42 -16.82
N HIS A 237 -18.14 -2.12 -15.95
CA HIS A 237 -18.23 -1.75 -14.56
C HIS A 237 -18.27 -2.96 -13.61
N PHE A 238 -17.54 -2.87 -12.50
CA PHE A 238 -17.41 -3.98 -11.53
C PHE A 238 -18.72 -4.32 -10.80
N THR A 239 -19.64 -3.35 -10.65
CA THR A 239 -20.94 -3.56 -9.97
C THR A 239 -21.90 -4.47 -10.75
N GLU A 240 -21.68 -4.67 -12.04
CA GLU A 240 -22.50 -5.59 -12.84
C GLU A 240 -22.12 -7.06 -12.54
N SER A 241 -20.82 -7.35 -12.45
CA SER A 241 -20.26 -8.63 -12.01
C SER A 241 -18.77 -8.47 -11.73
N ILE A 242 -18.36 -8.58 -10.47
CA ILE A 242 -16.94 -8.56 -10.12
C ILE A 242 -16.20 -9.72 -10.80
N THR A 243 -16.82 -10.89 -10.90
CA THR A 243 -16.23 -12.06 -11.56
C THR A 243 -15.89 -11.78 -13.02
N GLU A 244 -16.83 -11.28 -13.82
CA GLU A 244 -16.61 -11.02 -15.24
C GLU A 244 -15.67 -9.82 -15.43
N TRP A 245 -15.79 -8.81 -14.59
CA TRP A 245 -14.89 -7.66 -14.59
C TRP A 245 -13.43 -8.07 -14.36
N ALA A 246 -13.16 -8.92 -13.36
CA ALA A 246 -11.83 -9.42 -13.06
C ALA A 246 -11.33 -10.40 -14.14
N ARG A 247 -12.19 -11.32 -14.64
CA ARG A 247 -11.84 -12.24 -15.73
C ARG A 247 -11.39 -11.50 -16.99
N ALA A 248 -12.07 -10.40 -17.35
CA ALA A 248 -11.69 -9.58 -18.49
C ALA A 248 -10.28 -8.97 -18.32
N ALA A 249 -9.95 -8.52 -17.09
CA ALA A 249 -8.64 -7.98 -16.78
C ALA A 249 -7.54 -9.05 -16.77
N PHE A 250 -7.80 -10.22 -16.18
CA PHE A 250 -6.86 -11.35 -16.25
C PHE A 250 -6.61 -11.82 -17.68
N ALA A 251 -7.61 -11.81 -18.55
CA ALA A 251 -7.43 -12.16 -19.94
C ALA A 251 -6.50 -11.18 -20.68
N VAL A 252 -6.51 -9.88 -20.35
CA VAL A 252 -5.53 -8.91 -20.87
C VAL A 252 -4.12 -9.26 -20.39
N ARG A 253 -3.94 -9.62 -19.13
CA ARG A 253 -2.64 -10.01 -18.58
C ARG A 253 -2.10 -11.32 -19.18
N GLN A 254 -2.98 -12.29 -19.40
CA GLN A 254 -2.62 -13.57 -20.01
C GLN A 254 -2.15 -13.42 -21.46
N ASP A 255 -2.78 -12.52 -22.22
CA ASP A 255 -2.35 -12.23 -23.60
C ASP A 255 -0.97 -11.58 -23.66
N ARG A 256 -0.57 -10.84 -22.63
CA ARG A 256 0.73 -10.15 -22.54
C ARG A 256 1.28 -10.22 -21.11
N PRO A 257 1.92 -11.32 -20.72
CA PRO A 257 2.59 -11.44 -19.43
C PRO A 257 3.83 -10.53 -19.35
N GLY A 258 4.25 -10.18 -18.14
CA GLY A 258 5.45 -9.39 -17.92
C GLY A 258 5.25 -7.87 -18.15
N GLY A 259 4.08 -7.36 -17.81
CA GLY A 259 3.79 -5.91 -17.83
C GLY A 259 4.62 -5.10 -16.84
N GLY A 260 4.57 -3.77 -16.97
CA GLY A 260 5.25 -2.83 -16.09
C GLY A 260 4.76 -2.92 -14.64
N ALA A 261 5.68 -2.71 -13.69
CA ALA A 261 5.36 -2.74 -12.28
C ALA A 261 4.59 -1.49 -11.85
N SER A 262 3.60 -1.69 -10.98
CA SER A 262 2.88 -0.62 -10.30
C SER A 262 2.30 -1.13 -8.98
N VAL A 263 1.89 -0.20 -8.11
CA VAL A 263 1.39 -0.54 -6.78
C VAL A 263 -0.08 -0.12 -6.66
N GLY A 264 -0.89 -1.04 -6.13
CA GLY A 264 -2.23 -0.76 -5.66
C GLY A 264 -2.27 -0.80 -4.13
N ILE A 265 -2.93 0.18 -3.51
CA ILE A 265 -3.03 0.27 -2.04
C ILE A 265 -4.52 0.30 -1.64
N PRO A 266 -5.26 -0.81 -1.82
CA PRO A 266 -6.67 -0.91 -1.50
C PRO A 266 -6.93 -1.22 -0.02
N THR A 267 -8.22 -1.25 0.34
CA THR A 267 -8.67 -1.62 1.68
C THR A 267 -9.83 -2.60 1.63
N TRP A 268 -9.98 -3.47 2.65
CA TRP A 268 -11.19 -4.25 2.88
C TRP A 268 -12.30 -3.47 3.58
N PHE A 269 -12.03 -2.23 3.99
CA PHE A 269 -13.03 -1.38 4.65
C PHE A 269 -14.26 -1.12 3.77
N TYR A 270 -14.04 -0.84 2.48
CA TYR A 270 -15.07 -0.59 1.46
C TYR A 270 -15.34 -1.85 0.61
N GLY A 271 -15.67 -2.95 1.17
CA GLY A 271 -15.69 -4.27 0.56
C GLY A 271 -16.48 -4.51 -0.74
N HIS A 272 -17.18 -3.50 -1.24
CA HIS A 272 -17.78 -3.53 -2.58
C HIS A 272 -16.78 -3.14 -3.69
N GLU A 273 -15.56 -2.75 -3.32
CA GLU A 273 -14.49 -2.36 -4.25
C GLU A 273 -13.41 -3.44 -4.28
N PRO A 274 -13.41 -4.33 -5.32
CA PRO A 274 -12.36 -5.32 -5.47
C PRO A 274 -11.02 -4.65 -5.83
N PRO A 275 -9.88 -5.26 -5.51
CA PRO A 275 -8.59 -4.79 -5.99
C PRO A 275 -8.52 -4.88 -7.51
N ASN A 276 -7.87 -3.93 -8.18
CA ASN A 276 -7.68 -4.05 -9.61
C ASN A 276 -6.53 -5.04 -9.95
N VAL A 277 -6.69 -5.74 -11.06
CA VAL A 277 -5.80 -6.82 -11.47
C VAL A 277 -4.50 -6.30 -12.10
N PHE A 278 -4.42 -5.02 -12.48
CA PHE A 278 -3.26 -4.45 -13.18
C PHE A 278 -2.19 -3.91 -12.23
N ALA A 279 -2.52 -3.66 -10.96
CA ALA A 279 -1.51 -3.44 -9.93
C ALA A 279 -0.72 -4.73 -9.71
N THR A 280 0.57 -4.72 -10.04
CA THR A 280 1.41 -5.92 -9.94
C THR A 280 1.78 -6.27 -8.50
N HIS A 281 1.80 -5.27 -7.64
CA HIS A 281 2.02 -5.39 -6.20
C HIS A 281 0.88 -4.68 -5.47
N ILE A 282 0.30 -5.35 -4.49
CA ILE A 282 -0.90 -4.88 -3.80
C ILE A 282 -0.66 -4.86 -2.29
N ALA A 283 -0.68 -3.68 -1.70
CA ALA A 283 -0.68 -3.47 -0.26
C ALA A 283 -2.13 -3.29 0.20
N LYS A 284 -2.81 -4.35 0.66
CA LYS A 284 -4.22 -4.28 1.03
C LYS A 284 -4.37 -4.23 2.55
N TYR A 285 -5.14 -3.27 3.04
CA TYR A 285 -5.26 -2.95 4.47
C TYR A 285 -6.66 -3.21 5.02
N PHE A 286 -6.74 -3.50 6.33
CA PHE A 286 -7.99 -3.51 7.08
C PHE A 286 -8.36 -2.11 7.59
N VAL A 287 -7.37 -1.31 8.00
CA VAL A 287 -7.57 0.03 8.57
C VAL A 287 -7.41 1.10 7.48
N ASN A 288 -8.52 1.75 7.10
CA ASN A 288 -8.52 2.72 6.00
C ASN A 288 -7.62 3.94 6.25
N ALA A 289 -7.54 4.43 7.48
CA ALA A 289 -6.70 5.57 7.81
C ALA A 289 -5.20 5.28 7.57
N VAL A 290 -4.73 4.07 7.90
CA VAL A 290 -3.35 3.63 7.62
C VAL A 290 -3.09 3.57 6.12
N ARG A 291 -4.06 3.08 5.36
CA ARG A 291 -4.01 3.00 3.89
C ARG A 291 -3.92 4.37 3.25
N GLU A 292 -4.76 5.33 3.65
CA GLU A 292 -4.81 6.67 3.05
C GLU A 292 -3.52 7.45 3.32
N ASP A 293 -3.10 7.53 4.57
CA ASP A 293 -1.83 8.19 4.92
C ASP A 293 -0.63 7.49 4.27
N GLY A 294 -0.63 6.16 4.25
CA GLY A 294 0.43 5.34 3.67
C GLY A 294 0.67 5.60 2.18
N LEU A 295 -0.38 5.76 1.38
CA LEU A 295 -0.29 6.06 -0.06
C LEU A 295 0.30 7.45 -0.31
N LEU A 296 -0.24 8.47 0.36
CA LEU A 296 0.18 9.86 0.19
C LEU A 296 1.61 10.10 0.73
N ALA A 297 1.98 9.46 1.84
CA ALA A 297 3.31 9.58 2.41
C ALA A 297 4.42 9.06 1.47
N ARG A 298 4.12 8.00 0.73
CA ARG A 298 5.07 7.34 -0.19
C ARG A 298 5.11 7.96 -1.58
N SER A 299 4.16 8.83 -1.93
CA SER A 299 4.09 9.51 -3.25
C SER A 299 5.11 10.65 -3.38
N ASN A 300 6.40 10.32 -3.24
CA ASN A 300 7.51 11.28 -3.16
C ASN A 300 7.79 12.06 -4.46
N ALA A 301 7.35 11.56 -5.61
CA ALA A 301 7.48 12.24 -6.89
C ALA A 301 6.29 13.18 -7.20
N GLY A 302 5.23 13.14 -6.38
CA GLY A 302 4.04 13.98 -6.50
C GLY A 302 2.76 13.17 -6.60
N VAL A 303 1.63 13.88 -6.60
CA VAL A 303 0.29 13.30 -6.69
C VAL A 303 -0.52 13.98 -7.80
N VAL A 304 -1.16 13.18 -8.65
CA VAL A 304 -2.11 13.64 -9.67
C VAL A 304 -3.53 13.27 -9.22
N PHE A 305 -4.38 14.27 -9.11
CA PHE A 305 -5.79 14.11 -8.73
C PHE A 305 -6.69 14.27 -9.96
N LEU A 306 -7.23 13.16 -10.41
CA LEU A 306 -8.26 13.08 -11.43
C LEU A 306 -9.63 13.43 -10.83
N PRO A 307 -10.67 13.78 -11.63
CA PRO A 307 -12.01 14.00 -11.13
C PRO A 307 -12.50 12.87 -10.24
N GLY A 308 -13.03 13.23 -9.07
CA GLY A 308 -13.51 12.30 -8.06
C GLY A 308 -14.57 12.95 -7.17
N ALA A 309 -14.97 12.26 -6.11
CA ALA A 309 -15.97 12.73 -5.16
C ALA A 309 -15.33 12.98 -3.76
N ALA A 310 -16.09 12.77 -2.69
CA ALA A 310 -15.68 13.08 -1.32
C ALA A 310 -14.33 12.49 -0.92
N GLY A 311 -14.06 11.22 -1.26
CA GLY A 311 -12.77 10.57 -0.94
C GLY A 311 -11.58 11.27 -1.61
N THR A 312 -11.72 11.65 -2.90
CA THR A 312 -10.64 12.36 -3.60
C THR A 312 -10.44 13.78 -3.05
N VAL A 313 -11.52 14.46 -2.63
CA VAL A 313 -11.42 15.76 -1.92
C VAL A 313 -10.67 15.58 -0.60
N GLN A 314 -10.97 14.54 0.18
CA GLN A 314 -10.24 14.20 1.39
C GLN A 314 -8.75 13.98 1.10
N GLU A 315 -8.41 13.14 0.13
CA GLU A 315 -7.02 12.85 -0.30
C GLU A 315 -6.26 14.13 -0.70
N ILE A 316 -6.91 15.10 -1.36
CA ILE A 316 -6.30 16.41 -1.68
C ILE A 316 -5.88 17.15 -0.40
N PHE A 317 -6.73 17.19 0.63
CA PHE A 317 -6.39 17.90 1.88
C PHE A 317 -5.51 17.09 2.81
N ASP A 318 -5.57 15.77 2.78
CA ASP A 318 -4.63 14.90 3.49
C ASP A 318 -3.20 15.07 2.93
N ASN A 319 -3.06 15.29 1.61
CA ASN A 319 -1.77 15.64 1.01
C ASN A 319 -1.38 17.11 1.25
N ALA A 320 -2.34 18.03 1.19
CA ALA A 320 -2.08 19.46 1.41
C ALA A 320 -1.65 19.79 2.85
N THR A 321 -2.14 19.07 3.85
CA THR A 321 -1.86 19.33 5.27
C THR A 321 -0.38 19.21 5.62
N PRO A 322 0.33 18.11 5.32
CA PRO A 322 1.77 18.04 5.55
C PRO A 322 2.56 19.05 4.71
N ASN A 323 2.12 19.35 3.48
CA ASN A 323 2.73 20.40 2.65
C ASN A 323 2.58 21.80 3.27
N TYR A 324 1.43 22.07 3.90
CA TYR A 324 1.16 23.33 4.58
C TYR A 324 2.04 23.54 5.81
N TYR A 325 2.24 22.48 6.63
CA TYR A 325 3.06 22.55 7.84
C TYR A 325 4.56 22.28 7.59
N GLY A 326 4.94 21.83 6.42
CA GLY A 326 6.33 21.41 6.11
C GLY A 326 6.80 20.19 6.92
N SER A 327 5.86 19.36 7.40
CA SER A 327 6.16 18.25 8.31
C SER A 327 6.92 17.09 7.64
N ARG A 328 6.89 17.01 6.31
CA ARG A 328 7.62 16.00 5.50
C ARG A 328 8.79 16.60 4.71
N GLY A 329 9.28 17.81 5.08
CA GLY A 329 10.33 18.51 4.35
C GLY A 329 9.79 19.37 3.20
N GLU A 330 10.37 19.22 1.99
CA GLU A 330 9.86 19.95 0.82
C GLU A 330 8.44 19.51 0.44
N PRO A 331 7.55 20.46 0.08
CA PRO A 331 6.19 20.11 -0.30
C PRO A 331 6.13 19.21 -1.52
N THR A 332 5.36 18.13 -1.44
CA THR A 332 5.10 17.20 -2.53
C THR A 332 4.30 17.88 -3.64
N PRO A 333 4.68 17.76 -4.92
CA PRO A 333 3.93 18.28 -6.04
C PRO A 333 2.51 17.74 -6.12
N MET A 334 1.54 18.63 -6.39
CA MET A 334 0.13 18.30 -6.52
C MET A 334 -0.42 18.85 -7.85
N VAL A 335 -0.97 17.98 -8.69
CA VAL A 335 -1.60 18.35 -9.97
C VAL A 335 -3.05 17.95 -9.93
N LEU A 336 -3.97 18.92 -10.01
CA LEU A 336 -5.40 18.70 -10.15
C LEU A 336 -5.77 18.75 -11.63
N VAL A 337 -6.47 17.75 -12.14
CA VAL A 337 -6.87 17.63 -13.55
C VAL A 337 -8.37 17.92 -13.70
N ASN A 338 -8.74 18.64 -14.72
CA ASN A 338 -10.09 19.14 -15.04
C ASN A 338 -10.47 20.38 -14.22
N ARG A 339 -10.20 21.54 -14.82
CA ARG A 339 -10.46 22.85 -14.21
C ARG A 339 -11.91 23.03 -13.82
N GLU A 340 -12.86 22.72 -14.72
CA GLU A 340 -14.29 22.86 -14.46
C GLU A 340 -14.72 22.05 -13.24
N HIS A 341 -14.25 20.81 -13.12
CA HIS A 341 -14.57 19.96 -11.97
C HIS A 341 -14.10 20.59 -10.66
N TRP A 342 -12.85 21.04 -10.59
CA TRP A 342 -12.24 21.53 -9.35
C TRP A 342 -12.50 23.01 -9.04
N THR A 343 -13.13 23.76 -9.96
CA THR A 343 -13.51 25.17 -9.72
C THR A 343 -15.01 25.38 -9.62
N GLU A 344 -15.82 24.54 -10.28
CA GLU A 344 -17.26 24.75 -10.40
C GLU A 344 -18.06 23.59 -9.79
N THR A 345 -17.80 22.34 -10.19
CA THR A 345 -18.55 21.16 -9.72
C THR A 345 -18.26 20.86 -8.26
N LEU A 346 -16.98 20.70 -7.89
CA LEU A 346 -16.46 20.56 -6.54
C LEU A 346 -15.34 21.59 -6.33
N PRO A 347 -15.62 22.82 -5.89
CA PRO A 347 -14.68 23.95 -5.91
C PRO A 347 -13.58 23.83 -4.85
N THR A 348 -12.77 22.76 -4.96
CA THR A 348 -11.64 22.45 -4.09
C THR A 348 -10.43 23.32 -4.38
N TRP A 349 -10.21 23.67 -5.66
CA TRP A 349 -9.05 24.45 -6.09
C TRP A 349 -8.96 25.84 -5.45
N PRO A 350 -10.04 26.65 -5.36
CA PRO A 350 -10.00 27.95 -4.69
C PRO A 350 -9.55 27.83 -3.22
N LEU A 351 -10.04 26.81 -2.51
CA LEU A 351 -9.67 26.57 -1.12
C LEU A 351 -8.20 26.12 -1.00
N LEU A 352 -7.74 25.20 -1.83
CA LEU A 352 -6.34 24.75 -1.86
C LEU A 352 -5.39 25.92 -2.14
N ARG A 353 -5.72 26.79 -3.11
CA ARG A 353 -4.95 28.01 -3.39
C ARG A 353 -4.92 28.98 -2.23
N ALA A 354 -6.04 29.15 -1.51
CA ALA A 354 -6.09 30.03 -0.35
C ALA A 354 -5.20 29.50 0.78
N LEU A 355 -5.18 28.18 1.01
CA LEU A 355 -4.27 27.54 1.98
C LEU A 355 -2.81 27.67 1.57
N ALA A 356 -2.52 27.62 0.27
CA ALA A 356 -1.16 27.67 -0.25
C ALA A 356 -0.57 29.10 -0.28
N ALA A 357 -1.41 30.15 -0.16
CA ALA A 357 -0.97 31.53 -0.27
C ALA A 357 0.17 31.84 0.72
N ASP A 358 1.20 32.50 0.22
CA ASP A 358 2.40 32.90 0.99
C ASP A 358 3.18 31.74 1.63
N ARG A 359 3.03 30.50 1.10
CA ARG A 359 3.73 29.31 1.57
C ARG A 359 4.51 28.61 0.47
N PRO A 360 5.56 27.82 0.82
CA PRO A 360 6.34 27.06 -0.17
C PRO A 360 5.49 26.14 -1.03
N MET A 361 4.39 25.60 -0.50
CA MET A 361 3.49 24.73 -1.27
C MET A 361 2.80 25.43 -2.45
N ALA A 362 2.71 26.79 -2.47
CA ALA A 362 2.13 27.52 -3.59
C ALA A 362 2.88 27.27 -4.92
N ALA A 363 4.18 27.03 -4.86
CA ALA A 363 5.01 26.69 -6.01
C ALA A 363 4.94 25.19 -6.39
N ARG A 364 4.20 24.38 -5.65
CA ARG A 364 4.11 22.91 -5.79
C ARG A 364 2.69 22.44 -6.14
N ILE A 365 1.76 23.36 -6.46
CA ILE A 365 0.39 23.01 -6.86
C ILE A 365 0.10 23.50 -8.27
N ALA A 366 -0.61 22.71 -9.07
CA ALA A 366 -1.05 23.08 -10.41
C ALA A 366 -2.48 22.60 -10.68
N LEU A 367 -3.20 23.36 -11.52
CA LEU A 367 -4.50 22.99 -12.07
C LEU A 367 -4.38 22.98 -13.59
N VAL A 368 -4.70 21.85 -14.22
CA VAL A 368 -4.66 21.66 -15.67
C VAL A 368 -6.05 21.35 -16.23
N ASP A 369 -6.25 21.60 -17.51
CA ASP A 369 -7.55 21.40 -18.13
C ASP A 369 -7.75 19.95 -18.56
N SER A 370 -6.69 19.29 -19.02
CA SER A 370 -6.74 17.92 -19.49
C SER A 370 -5.73 17.00 -18.81
N VAL A 371 -6.00 15.70 -18.85
CA VAL A 371 -5.10 14.66 -18.33
C VAL A 371 -3.78 14.61 -19.09
N ASP A 372 -3.76 15.00 -20.35
CA ASP A 372 -2.55 14.99 -21.19
C ASP A 372 -1.53 16.06 -20.79
N GLU A 373 -1.97 17.12 -20.06
CA GLU A 373 -1.10 18.17 -19.54
C GLU A 373 -0.44 17.80 -18.19
N ALA A 374 -0.99 16.78 -17.51
CA ALA A 374 -0.56 16.44 -16.15
C ALA A 374 0.92 16.01 -16.06
N PRO A 375 1.50 15.22 -16.99
CA PRO A 375 2.91 14.82 -16.91
C PRO A 375 3.86 16.01 -16.96
N GLU A 376 3.63 16.95 -17.87
CA GLU A 376 4.45 18.17 -18.03
C GLU A 376 4.28 19.09 -16.82
N ALA A 377 3.05 19.26 -16.30
CA ALA A 377 2.81 20.03 -15.08
C ALA A 377 3.55 19.42 -13.88
N LEU A 378 3.45 18.11 -13.69
CA LEU A 378 4.17 17.40 -12.64
C LEU A 378 5.69 17.57 -12.75
N SER A 379 6.23 17.40 -13.95
CA SER A 379 7.67 17.57 -14.22
C SER A 379 8.17 18.98 -13.86
N ARG A 380 7.42 20.02 -14.24
CA ARG A 380 7.74 21.43 -13.87
C ARG A 380 7.73 21.64 -12.35
N LEU A 381 6.71 21.11 -11.66
CA LEU A 381 6.62 21.23 -10.20
C LEU A 381 7.77 20.51 -9.49
N ARG A 382 8.23 19.37 -10.01
CA ARG A 382 9.35 18.60 -9.46
C ARG A 382 10.70 19.33 -9.63
N SER A 383 10.92 19.94 -10.79
CA SER A 383 12.17 20.66 -11.09
C SER A 383 12.28 22.01 -10.36
N GLY A 384 11.20 22.51 -9.75
CA GLY A 384 11.18 23.82 -9.12
C GLY A 384 11.26 24.99 -10.11
N THR A 385 11.10 24.74 -11.40
CA THR A 385 11.15 25.79 -12.43
C THR A 385 9.81 26.56 -12.41
N VAL A 386 9.80 27.70 -11.74
CA VAL A 386 8.71 28.68 -11.81
C VAL A 386 8.80 29.39 -13.16
N SER A 387 7.78 29.24 -14.01
CA SER A 387 7.64 30.02 -15.25
C SER A 387 6.97 31.37 -14.98
#